data_2f07b08d37e9086c779de7fd4598b997
#
_entry.id   2f07b08d37e9086c779de7fd4598b997
#
_cell.length_a   1.000
_cell.length_b   1.000
_cell.length_c   1.000
_cell.angle_alpha   90.00
_cell.angle_beta   90.00
_cell.angle_gamma   90.00
#
_symmetry.space_group_name_H-M   'P 1'
#
loop_
_entity.id
_entity.type
_entity.pdbx_description
1 polymer ?
#
loop_
_entity_poly.entity_id
_entity_poly.type
_entity_poly.pdbx_seq_one_letter_code
_entity_poly.pdbx_strand_id
1 'polypeptide(L)'
;LEAKMAHENGADEIDMVISNSMVKRGDYDGLLKDVNGVQASCPTCVHKVIIETCLLTKEEIVKVSETLLKSNCDFVKTSTGFCGAGATFENVALIKSIVKDNKLIKAAGGISGAKDAIAMIEAGASRLGTSKGGLIADQLLNGVDAQADDKKGY
;
A
#
# COMPACT_ATOMS: atom_id res chain seq x y z
N LEU A 1 -17.41 7.77 -9.10
CA LEU A 1 -17.28 8.84 -10.10
C LEU A 1 -15.81 9.15 -10.38
N GLU A 2 -15.00 9.56 -9.38
CA GLU A 2 -13.58 9.95 -9.53
C GLU A 2 -12.74 8.86 -10.22
N ALA A 3 -12.82 7.61 -9.80
CA ALA A 3 -12.07 6.50 -10.40
C ALA A 3 -12.43 6.30 -11.88
N LYS A 4 -13.72 6.39 -12.22
CA LYS A 4 -14.19 6.33 -13.61
C LYS A 4 -13.62 7.48 -14.44
N MET A 5 -13.70 8.71 -13.93
CA MET A 5 -13.16 9.89 -14.62
C MET A 5 -11.65 9.82 -14.80
N ALA A 6 -10.91 9.33 -13.77
CA ALA A 6 -9.47 9.13 -13.87
C ALA A 6 -9.13 8.12 -15.00
N HIS A 7 -9.85 7.01 -15.06
CA HIS A 7 -9.68 6.02 -16.13
C HIS A 7 -10.01 6.60 -17.52
N GLU A 8 -11.12 7.31 -17.66
CA GLU A 8 -11.51 7.98 -18.91
C GLU A 8 -10.47 9.02 -19.36
N ASN A 9 -9.73 9.61 -18.41
CA ASN A 9 -8.62 10.53 -18.66
C ASN A 9 -7.26 9.82 -18.87
N GLY A 10 -7.24 8.49 -18.94
CA GLY A 10 -6.07 7.70 -19.30
C GLY A 10 -5.31 7.08 -18.11
N ALA A 11 -5.90 7.00 -16.92
CA ALA A 11 -5.28 6.27 -15.81
C ALA A 11 -5.42 4.75 -16.03
N ASP A 12 -4.29 4.03 -15.95
CA ASP A 12 -4.24 2.57 -16.02
C ASP A 12 -4.34 1.92 -14.63
N GLU A 13 -4.04 2.67 -13.59
CA GLU A 13 -4.00 2.19 -12.21
C GLU A 13 -4.72 3.19 -11.26
N ILE A 14 -5.51 2.67 -10.35
CA ILE A 14 -6.29 3.46 -9.37
C ILE A 14 -5.84 3.08 -7.96
N ASP A 15 -5.43 4.07 -7.19
CA ASP A 15 -5.16 3.96 -5.76
C ASP A 15 -6.35 4.57 -4.99
N MET A 16 -7.04 3.79 -4.15
CA MET A 16 -8.11 4.26 -3.28
C MET A 16 -7.75 4.07 -1.81
N VAL A 17 -8.24 4.93 -0.94
CA VAL A 17 -8.12 4.78 0.51
C VAL A 17 -9.41 4.20 1.07
N ILE A 18 -9.30 3.23 1.97
CA ILE A 18 -10.47 2.66 2.66
C ILE A 18 -11.15 3.69 3.55
N SER A 19 -12.43 3.46 3.83
CA SER A 19 -13.13 4.19 4.89
C SER A 19 -12.69 3.68 6.28
N ASN A 20 -11.72 4.38 6.91
CA ASN A 20 -11.27 4.03 8.26
C ASN A 20 -12.42 4.03 9.28
N SER A 21 -13.44 4.87 9.09
CA SER A 21 -14.61 4.90 9.95
C SER A 21 -15.43 3.59 9.90
N MET A 22 -15.48 2.91 8.75
CA MET A 22 -16.10 1.58 8.63
C MET A 22 -15.31 0.55 9.42
N VAL A 23 -13.97 0.56 9.31
CA VAL A 23 -13.10 -0.33 10.08
C VAL A 23 -13.31 -0.15 11.57
N LYS A 24 -13.30 1.11 12.06
CA LYS A 24 -13.49 1.41 13.49
C LYS A 24 -14.86 1.00 14.05
N ARG A 25 -15.88 0.90 13.19
CA ARG A 25 -17.20 0.38 13.56
C ARG A 25 -17.36 -1.13 13.34
N GLY A 26 -16.33 -1.80 12.79
CA GLY A 26 -16.39 -3.22 12.44
C GLY A 26 -17.27 -3.52 11.22
N ASP A 27 -17.57 -2.54 10.38
CA ASP A 27 -18.40 -2.68 9.17
C ASP A 27 -17.56 -3.17 7.99
N TYR A 28 -17.12 -4.40 8.04
CA TYR A 28 -16.29 -5.01 6.99
C TYR A 28 -17.07 -5.38 5.74
N ASP A 29 -18.37 -5.63 5.86
CA ASP A 29 -19.23 -5.88 4.69
C ASP A 29 -19.48 -4.60 3.91
N GLY A 30 -19.71 -3.48 4.59
CA GLY A 30 -19.75 -2.15 3.98
C GLY A 30 -18.44 -1.79 3.31
N LEU A 31 -17.31 -2.06 3.96
CA LEU A 31 -15.97 -1.85 3.40
C LEU A 31 -15.76 -2.63 2.10
N LEU A 32 -16.11 -3.92 2.08
CA LEU A 32 -16.00 -4.76 0.89
C LEU A 32 -16.87 -4.24 -0.25
N LYS A 33 -18.09 -3.82 0.05
CA LYS A 33 -19.02 -3.24 -0.92
C LYS A 33 -18.47 -1.94 -1.53
N ASP A 34 -17.88 -1.07 -0.71
CA ASP A 34 -17.27 0.19 -1.15
C ASP A 34 -16.10 -0.07 -2.11
N VAL A 35 -15.15 -0.94 -1.71
CA VAL A 35 -14.01 -1.35 -2.54
C VAL A 35 -14.48 -1.91 -3.88
N ASN A 36 -15.40 -2.87 -3.87
CA ASN A 36 -15.92 -3.49 -5.10
C ASN A 36 -16.69 -2.48 -5.97
N GLY A 37 -17.36 -1.50 -5.36
CA GLY A 37 -18.04 -0.43 -6.07
C GLY A 37 -17.09 0.48 -6.86
N VAL A 38 -15.93 0.82 -6.27
CA VAL A 38 -14.88 1.56 -6.98
C VAL A 38 -14.31 0.73 -8.14
N GLN A 39 -14.00 -0.53 -7.89
CA GLN A 39 -13.46 -1.44 -8.91
C GLN A 39 -14.41 -1.63 -10.10
N ALA A 40 -15.71 -1.78 -9.84
CA ALA A 40 -16.72 -1.93 -10.88
C ALA A 40 -16.84 -0.68 -11.77
N SER A 41 -16.37 0.49 -11.32
CA SER A 41 -16.41 1.73 -12.10
C SER A 41 -15.30 1.86 -13.15
N CYS A 42 -14.21 1.07 -13.02
CA CYS A 42 -13.09 1.01 -13.96
C CYS A 42 -12.44 -0.39 -13.94
N PRO A 43 -13.15 -1.42 -14.43
CA PRO A 43 -12.79 -2.83 -14.20
C PRO A 43 -11.50 -3.28 -14.91
N THR A 44 -10.98 -2.49 -15.83
CA THR A 44 -9.74 -2.78 -16.57
C THR A 44 -8.50 -2.17 -15.92
N CYS A 45 -8.67 -1.30 -14.90
CA CYS A 45 -7.55 -0.72 -14.17
C CYS A 45 -6.96 -1.71 -13.16
N VAL A 46 -5.68 -1.53 -12.85
CA VAL A 46 -5.06 -2.13 -11.66
C VAL A 46 -5.55 -1.37 -10.43
N HIS A 47 -6.15 -2.08 -9.48
CA HIS A 47 -6.71 -1.48 -8.26
C HIS A 47 -5.81 -1.71 -7.05
N LYS A 48 -5.42 -0.62 -6.38
CA LYS A 48 -4.64 -0.66 -5.14
C LYS A 48 -5.46 -0.06 -4.00
N VAL A 49 -5.65 -0.82 -2.95
CA VAL A 49 -6.44 -0.43 -1.77
C VAL A 49 -5.51 -0.03 -0.64
N ILE A 50 -5.48 1.25 -0.32
CA ILE A 50 -4.67 1.81 0.76
C ILE A 50 -5.42 1.61 2.07
N ILE A 51 -4.85 0.83 2.99
CA ILE A 51 -5.46 0.55 4.28
C ILE A 51 -5.04 1.53 5.38
N GLU A 52 -4.02 2.35 5.13
CA GLU A 52 -3.44 3.35 6.05
C GLU A 52 -3.08 2.74 7.41
N THR A 53 -2.09 1.85 7.39
CA THR A 53 -1.72 0.99 8.54
C THR A 53 -1.45 1.75 9.84
N CYS A 54 -0.99 3.01 9.76
CA CYS A 54 -0.72 3.82 10.96
C CYS A 54 -1.98 4.22 11.75
N LEU A 55 -3.17 4.09 11.16
CA LEU A 55 -4.45 4.35 11.81
C LEU A 55 -5.12 3.09 12.35
N LEU A 56 -4.53 1.91 12.11
CA LEU A 56 -5.12 0.61 12.42
C LEU A 56 -4.34 -0.13 13.50
N THR A 57 -5.05 -0.89 14.34
CA THR A 57 -4.43 -1.90 15.20
C THR A 57 -4.02 -3.12 14.36
N LYS A 58 -3.20 -4.02 14.93
CA LYS A 58 -2.81 -5.26 14.25
C LYS A 58 -4.03 -6.13 13.91
N GLU A 59 -4.99 -6.21 14.83
CA GLU A 59 -6.24 -6.95 14.64
C GLU A 59 -7.08 -6.34 13.50
N GLU A 60 -7.12 -5.02 13.40
CA GLU A 60 -7.81 -4.33 12.32
C GLU A 60 -7.10 -4.56 10.97
N ILE A 61 -5.76 -4.53 10.93
CA ILE A 61 -4.97 -4.87 9.73
C ILE A 61 -5.30 -6.29 9.26
N VAL A 62 -5.37 -7.27 10.19
CA VAL A 62 -5.77 -8.64 9.88
C VAL A 62 -7.16 -8.67 9.25
N LYS A 63 -8.16 -8.09 9.91
CA LYS A 63 -9.56 -8.10 9.45
C LYS A 63 -9.75 -7.40 8.10
N VAL A 64 -9.09 -6.27 7.89
CA VAL A 64 -9.11 -5.57 6.59
C VAL A 64 -8.45 -6.44 5.51
N SER A 65 -7.30 -7.04 5.79
CA SER A 65 -6.61 -7.92 4.82
C SER A 65 -7.46 -9.14 4.45
N GLU A 66 -8.12 -9.78 5.42
CA GLU A 66 -9.08 -10.88 5.19
C GLU A 66 -10.28 -10.42 4.35
N THR A 67 -10.75 -9.19 4.56
CA THR A 67 -11.84 -8.60 3.78
C THR A 67 -11.41 -8.36 2.34
N LEU A 68 -10.21 -7.82 2.13
CA LEU A 68 -9.68 -7.55 0.81
C LEU A 68 -9.37 -8.82 0.00
N LEU A 69 -9.14 -9.97 0.64
CA LEU A 69 -9.07 -11.26 -0.06
C LEU A 69 -10.35 -11.59 -0.82
N LYS A 70 -11.50 -11.10 -0.36
CA LYS A 70 -12.82 -11.32 -0.99
C LYS A 70 -13.13 -10.30 -2.10
N SER A 71 -12.31 -9.26 -2.22
CA SER A 71 -12.45 -8.24 -3.26
C SER A 71 -11.66 -8.60 -4.52
N ASN A 72 -11.88 -7.86 -5.61
CA ASN A 72 -11.12 -8.02 -6.84
C ASN A 72 -9.87 -7.11 -6.91
N CYS A 73 -9.45 -6.45 -5.80
CA CYS A 73 -8.25 -5.59 -5.83
C CYS A 73 -7.00 -6.40 -6.14
N ASP A 74 -6.06 -5.78 -6.83
CA ASP A 74 -4.78 -6.40 -7.17
C ASP A 74 -3.78 -6.24 -6.03
N PHE A 75 -3.78 -5.06 -5.38
CA PHE A 75 -2.83 -4.74 -4.32
C PHE A 75 -3.52 -4.32 -3.02
N VAL A 76 -2.95 -4.78 -1.91
CA VAL A 76 -3.07 -4.11 -0.60
C VAL A 76 -1.91 -3.13 -0.47
N LYS A 77 -2.21 -1.85 -0.30
CA LYS A 77 -1.20 -0.79 -0.10
C LYS A 77 -1.19 -0.34 1.35
N THR A 78 -0.01 -0.20 1.94
CA THR A 78 0.11 0.12 3.37
C THR A 78 -0.37 1.52 3.71
N SER A 79 0.05 2.52 2.97
CA SER A 79 -0.02 3.92 3.41
C SER A 79 -0.18 4.90 2.25
N THR A 80 -0.78 6.06 2.54
CA THR A 80 -0.84 7.19 1.61
C THR A 80 0.51 7.91 1.49
N GLY A 81 1.29 7.95 2.57
CA GLY A 81 2.48 8.77 2.72
C GLY A 81 2.21 10.16 3.31
N PHE A 82 0.95 10.49 3.62
CA PHE A 82 0.54 11.79 4.19
C PHE A 82 0.15 11.73 5.66
N CYS A 83 -0.06 10.53 6.22
CA CYS A 83 -0.29 10.32 7.64
C CYS A 83 1.02 10.09 8.40
N GLY A 84 0.99 10.19 9.71
CA GLY A 84 2.15 10.25 10.60
C GLY A 84 3.20 9.14 10.50
N ALA A 85 2.88 7.97 9.90
CA ALA A 85 3.83 6.88 9.66
C ALA A 85 3.53 6.17 8.34
N GLY A 86 4.60 5.63 7.72
CA GLY A 86 4.52 4.86 6.49
C GLY A 86 4.53 3.34 6.70
N ALA A 87 5.05 2.62 5.71
CA ALA A 87 5.23 1.18 5.77
C ALA A 87 6.24 0.79 6.86
N THR A 88 5.96 -0.30 7.58
CA THR A 88 6.92 -0.97 8.46
C THR A 88 7.08 -2.42 8.01
N PHE A 89 8.25 -3.00 8.30
CA PHE A 89 8.52 -4.42 8.04
C PHE A 89 7.43 -5.31 8.65
N GLU A 90 7.07 -5.05 9.91
CA GLU A 90 6.11 -5.85 10.67
C GLU A 90 4.72 -5.82 10.03
N ASN A 91 4.26 -4.63 9.59
CA ASN A 91 2.95 -4.51 8.96
C ASN A 91 2.91 -5.16 7.57
N VAL A 92 3.99 -5.02 6.77
CA VAL A 92 4.09 -5.70 5.47
C VAL A 92 4.12 -7.21 5.64
N ALA A 93 4.94 -7.73 6.57
CA ALA A 93 5.01 -9.16 6.88
C ALA A 93 3.66 -9.69 7.41
N LEU A 94 2.96 -8.93 8.26
CA LEU A 94 1.63 -9.28 8.76
C LEU A 94 0.62 -9.39 7.61
N ILE A 95 0.54 -8.39 6.73
CA ILE A 95 -0.34 -8.41 5.56
C ILE A 95 0.02 -9.62 4.68
N LYS A 96 1.32 -9.85 4.40
CA LYS A 96 1.79 -10.99 3.58
C LYS A 96 1.38 -12.34 4.15
N SER A 97 1.44 -12.50 5.46
CA SER A 97 1.03 -13.75 6.13
C SER A 97 -0.45 -14.10 5.88
N ILE A 98 -1.29 -13.10 5.63
CA ILE A 98 -2.73 -13.23 5.43
C ILE A 98 -3.04 -13.38 3.95
N VAL A 99 -2.58 -12.42 3.13
CA VAL A 99 -2.95 -12.38 1.71
C VAL A 99 -2.17 -13.39 0.88
N LYS A 100 -1.01 -13.83 1.36
CA LYS A 100 -0.10 -14.80 0.69
C LYS A 100 0.19 -14.36 -0.75
N ASP A 101 -0.14 -15.23 -1.72
CA ASP A 101 0.04 -14.95 -3.15
C ASP A 101 -1.27 -14.56 -3.85
N ASN A 102 -2.37 -14.44 -3.09
CA ASN A 102 -3.67 -14.05 -3.65
C ASN A 102 -3.77 -12.54 -3.93
N LYS A 103 -2.95 -11.72 -3.26
CA LYS A 103 -2.86 -10.28 -3.48
C LYS A 103 -1.40 -9.85 -3.47
N LEU A 104 -1.10 -8.85 -4.29
CA LEU A 104 0.18 -8.16 -4.25
C LEU A 104 0.19 -7.13 -3.11
N ILE A 105 1.38 -6.72 -2.67
CA ILE A 105 1.54 -5.72 -1.61
C ILE A 105 2.36 -4.55 -2.13
N LYS A 106 1.84 -3.32 -1.96
CA LYS A 106 2.60 -2.10 -2.18
C LYS A 106 2.95 -1.48 -0.84
N ALA A 107 4.23 -1.47 -0.49
CA ALA A 107 4.76 -0.74 0.66
C ALA A 107 5.03 0.71 0.28
N ALA A 108 4.49 1.67 1.02
CA ALA A 108 4.63 3.09 0.71
C ALA A 108 4.80 3.94 1.98
N GLY A 109 5.57 5.03 1.86
CA GLY A 109 5.92 5.94 2.96
C GLY A 109 7.05 5.41 3.84
N GLY A 110 7.97 6.30 4.22
CA GLY A 110 9.09 5.98 5.11
C GLY A 110 10.25 5.20 4.49
N ILE A 111 10.20 4.87 3.19
CA ILE A 111 11.26 4.13 2.49
C ILE A 111 12.28 5.14 1.97
N SER A 112 13.41 5.27 2.67
CA SER A 112 14.37 6.36 2.48
C SER A 112 15.68 5.94 1.81
N GLY A 113 15.97 4.63 1.72
CA GLY A 113 17.21 4.12 1.14
C GLY A 113 17.12 2.66 0.75
N ALA A 114 18.19 2.10 0.20
CA ALA A 114 18.25 0.72 -0.27
C ALA A 114 17.99 -0.31 0.83
N LYS A 115 18.46 -0.06 2.07
CA LYS A 115 18.21 -0.96 3.20
C LYS A 115 16.72 -1.09 3.50
N ASP A 116 16.00 0.03 3.56
CA ASP A 116 14.54 0.03 3.78
C ASP A 116 13.85 -0.68 2.62
N ALA A 117 14.24 -0.39 1.38
CA ALA A 117 13.66 -1.01 0.19
C ALA A 117 13.81 -2.53 0.20
N ILE A 118 15.02 -3.05 0.50
CA ILE A 118 15.30 -4.48 0.63
C ILE A 118 14.43 -5.09 1.74
N ALA A 119 14.39 -4.46 2.91
CA ALA A 119 13.59 -4.96 4.03
C ALA A 119 12.10 -5.07 3.67
N MET A 120 11.53 -4.10 2.94
CA MET A 120 10.14 -4.18 2.51
C MET A 120 9.91 -5.31 1.51
N ILE A 121 10.85 -5.55 0.58
CA ILE A 121 10.76 -6.66 -0.39
C ILE A 121 10.86 -8.01 0.36
N GLU A 122 11.79 -8.15 1.28
CA GLU A 122 11.94 -9.36 2.11
C GLU A 122 10.70 -9.62 2.98
N ALA A 123 10.04 -8.56 3.47
CA ALA A 123 8.77 -8.67 4.18
C ALA A 123 7.61 -9.12 3.27
N GLY A 124 7.77 -9.10 1.95
CA GLY A 124 6.78 -9.57 0.98
C GLY A 124 6.14 -8.50 0.11
N ALA A 125 6.66 -7.26 0.12
CA ALA A 125 6.20 -6.24 -0.81
C ALA A 125 6.66 -6.56 -2.24
N SER A 126 5.74 -6.47 -3.20
CA SER A 126 6.00 -6.63 -4.64
C SER A 126 6.17 -5.30 -5.36
N ARG A 127 5.83 -4.19 -4.70
CA ARG A 127 6.01 -2.82 -5.20
C ARG A 127 6.34 -1.86 -4.06
N LEU A 128 7.20 -0.89 -4.34
CA LEU A 128 7.55 0.17 -3.39
C LEU A 128 7.02 1.52 -3.86
N GLY A 129 6.56 2.33 -2.93
CA GLY A 129 6.19 3.74 -3.14
C GLY A 129 7.12 4.63 -2.33
N THR A 130 7.99 5.37 -3.01
CA THR A 130 9.00 6.24 -2.39
C THR A 130 9.27 7.46 -3.24
N SER A 131 9.61 8.59 -2.62
CA SER A 131 10.15 9.77 -3.29
C SER A 131 11.67 9.69 -3.52
N LYS A 132 12.33 8.64 -3.02
CA LYS A 132 13.78 8.44 -3.07
C LYS A 132 14.21 7.35 -4.06
N GLY A 133 13.36 7.06 -5.07
CA GLY A 133 13.61 5.97 -6.03
C GLY A 133 14.97 6.05 -6.73
N GLY A 134 15.38 7.24 -7.16
CA GLY A 134 16.71 7.45 -7.78
C GLY A 134 17.86 7.13 -6.83
N LEU A 135 17.80 7.60 -5.58
CA LEU A 135 18.80 7.31 -4.55
C LEU A 135 18.87 5.79 -4.25
N ILE A 136 17.70 5.15 -4.12
CA ILE A 136 17.64 3.70 -3.86
C ILE A 136 18.28 2.91 -5.00
N ALA A 137 17.97 3.28 -6.25
CA ALA A 137 18.56 2.64 -7.43
C ALA A 137 20.08 2.82 -7.47
N ASP A 138 20.57 4.03 -7.21
CA ASP A 138 22.00 4.32 -7.16
C ASP A 138 22.72 3.51 -6.07
N GLN A 139 22.17 3.46 -4.85
CA GLN A 139 22.69 2.66 -3.74
C GLN A 139 22.71 1.16 -4.06
N LEU A 140 21.72 0.64 -4.78
CA LEU A 140 21.69 -0.76 -5.18
C LEU A 140 22.71 -1.10 -6.27
N LEU A 141 22.97 -0.16 -7.19
CA LEU A 141 23.91 -0.36 -8.28
C LEU A 141 25.37 -0.19 -7.84
N ASN A 142 25.64 0.77 -6.95
CA ASN A 142 27.00 1.18 -6.57
C ASN A 142 27.42 0.67 -5.18
N GLY A 143 26.57 -0.11 -4.50
CA GLY A 143 26.78 -0.58 -3.13
C GLY A 143 26.16 0.34 -2.08
N VAL A 144 25.77 -0.24 -0.94
CA VAL A 144 24.98 0.43 0.12
C VAL A 144 25.76 1.49 0.91
N ASP A 145 27.05 1.68 0.65
CA ASP A 145 27.93 2.63 1.35
C ASP A 145 27.94 4.06 0.77
N ALA A 146 27.14 4.32 -0.27
CA ALA A 146 26.91 5.71 -0.70
C ALA A 146 26.20 6.49 0.42
N GLN A 147 26.87 7.52 0.95
CA GLN A 147 26.51 8.30 2.12
C GLN A 147 25.02 8.67 2.14
N ALA A 148 24.35 8.28 3.20
CA ALA A 148 23.03 8.80 3.54
C ALA A 148 23.15 10.32 3.78
N ASP A 149 22.66 11.10 2.84
CA ASP A 149 22.53 12.54 3.02
C ASP A 149 21.37 12.78 3.99
N ASP A 150 21.76 13.07 5.26
CA ASP A 150 20.87 13.38 6.38
C ASP A 150 20.21 14.75 6.15
N LYS A 151 19.32 14.84 5.17
CA LYS A 151 18.38 15.96 5.06
C LYS A 151 16.98 15.48 5.37
N LYS A 152 16.59 15.61 6.65
CA LYS A 152 15.20 15.73 7.07
C LYS A 152 14.52 16.77 6.15
N GLY A 153 13.60 16.29 5.32
CA GLY A 153 12.78 17.14 4.48
C GLY A 153 11.37 16.56 4.40
N TYR A 154 10.49 17.19 5.19
CA TYR A 154 9.01 17.16 5.25
C TYR A 154 8.36 15.88 5.70
#